data_c2c9ce01ccda4df9e76d44a574959ff3
#
_entry.id   c2c9ce01ccda4df9e76d44a574959ff3
#
_cell.length_a   1.000
_cell.length_b   1.000
_cell.length_c   1.000
_cell.angle_alpha   90.00
_cell.angle_beta   90.00
_cell.angle_gamma   90.00
#
_symmetry.space_group_name_H-M   'P 1'
#
loop_
_entity.id
_entity.type
_entity.pdbx_description
1 polymer ?
#
loop_
_entity_poly.entity_id
_entity_poly.type
_entity_poly.pdbx_seq_one_letter_code
_entity_poly.pdbx_strand_id
1 'polypeptide(L)'
;QTFKQLLMVSGFDRYFQIVKCFRVEDLRADRQPEFTQIDCEMSFIEQEDILNTFEGLIRTLFKEVRNYDLPEVPRMQYADAMRLYGSDKPDTRFAMQFVELNDLVKGKGFPVFDNAELVVGINAKGAANYTRKQLDELTDFIKRPQIGATGLIYARHNEDGTIKSSV
;
A
#
# COMPACT_ATOMS: atom_id res chain seq x y z
N GLN A 1 22.20 -19.39 -2.07
CA GLN A 1 22.09 -19.06 -3.52
C GLN A 1 22.81 -20.09 -4.40
N THR A 2 24.04 -20.47 -4.08
CA THR A 2 24.87 -21.34 -4.94
C THR A 2 24.22 -22.69 -5.25
N PHE A 3 23.63 -23.36 -4.26
CA PHE A 3 23.03 -24.69 -4.48
C PHE A 3 21.82 -24.64 -5.42
N LYS A 4 20.94 -23.67 -5.26
CA LYS A 4 19.78 -23.54 -6.16
C LYS A 4 20.19 -23.11 -7.58
N GLN A 5 21.24 -22.28 -7.72
CA GLN A 5 21.81 -21.99 -9.03
C GLN A 5 22.41 -23.25 -9.70
N LEU A 6 23.13 -24.08 -8.95
CA LEU A 6 23.64 -25.35 -9.47
C LEU A 6 22.52 -26.30 -9.90
N LEU A 7 21.41 -26.37 -9.18
CA LEU A 7 20.24 -27.15 -9.57
C LEU A 7 19.67 -26.64 -10.90
N MET A 8 19.50 -25.33 -11.07
CA MET A 8 19.02 -24.75 -12.32
C MET A 8 19.98 -25.07 -13.49
N VAL A 9 21.28 -24.87 -13.30
CA VAL A 9 22.31 -25.17 -14.32
C VAL A 9 22.35 -26.67 -14.68
N SER A 10 22.05 -27.57 -13.75
CA SER A 10 22.01 -29.01 -13.98
C SER A 10 20.71 -29.50 -14.64
N GLY A 11 19.80 -28.61 -15.02
CA GLY A 11 18.62 -28.91 -15.81
C GLY A 11 17.35 -29.18 -15.01
N PHE A 12 17.32 -28.74 -13.75
CA PHE A 12 16.06 -28.72 -12.99
C PHE A 12 15.28 -27.46 -13.36
N ASP A 13 14.14 -27.61 -14.03
CA ASP A 13 13.33 -26.46 -14.47
C ASP A 13 12.55 -25.79 -13.34
N ARG A 14 12.28 -26.53 -12.28
CA ARG A 14 11.53 -26.03 -11.11
C ARG A 14 12.13 -26.58 -9.82
N TYR A 15 12.34 -25.70 -8.88
CA TYR A 15 12.85 -26.02 -7.55
C TYR A 15 12.03 -25.23 -6.51
N PHE A 16 11.74 -25.86 -5.39
CA PHE A 16 11.24 -25.16 -4.23
C PHE A 16 11.73 -25.80 -2.93
N GLN A 17 11.74 -24.99 -1.89
CA GLN A 17 11.97 -25.47 -0.52
C GLN A 17 11.13 -24.66 0.47
N ILE A 18 10.82 -25.29 1.61
CA ILE A 18 10.27 -24.58 2.77
C ILE A 18 11.39 -24.54 3.81
N VAL A 19 11.90 -23.36 4.10
CA VAL A 19 13.15 -23.21 4.83
C VAL A 19 13.06 -22.10 5.88
N LYS A 20 13.70 -22.32 7.03
CA LYS A 20 13.94 -21.29 8.02
C LYS A 20 15.01 -20.32 7.52
N CYS A 21 14.66 -19.05 7.57
CA CYS A 21 15.55 -17.94 7.22
C CYS A 21 15.79 -17.05 8.42
N PHE A 22 16.99 -16.44 8.44
CA PHE A 22 17.40 -15.51 9.47
C PHE A 22 17.89 -14.24 8.82
N ARG A 23 17.41 -13.08 9.32
CA ARG A 23 17.88 -11.76 8.89
C ARG A 23 18.12 -10.88 10.08
N VAL A 24 19.23 -10.18 10.09
CA VAL A 24 19.51 -9.11 11.04
C VAL A 24 18.83 -7.84 10.50
N GLU A 25 17.65 -7.55 11.00
CA GLU A 25 16.85 -6.39 10.60
C GLU A 25 16.23 -5.75 11.84
N ASP A 26 15.90 -4.47 11.75
CA ASP A 26 15.08 -3.80 12.77
C ASP A 26 13.70 -4.44 12.83
N LEU A 27 13.25 -4.76 14.03
CA LEU A 27 11.93 -5.33 14.25
C LEU A 27 10.84 -4.32 13.87
N ARG A 28 9.89 -4.76 13.07
CA ARG A 28 8.68 -4.04 12.72
C ARG A 28 7.47 -4.93 12.94
N ALA A 29 6.27 -4.39 12.83
CA ALA A 29 5.04 -5.15 13.05
C ALA A 29 4.93 -6.43 12.18
N ASP A 30 5.51 -6.41 10.98
CA ASP A 30 5.48 -7.48 9.97
C ASP A 30 6.84 -8.17 9.75
N ARG A 31 7.87 -7.85 10.56
CA ARG A 31 9.23 -8.39 10.39
C ARG A 31 9.72 -9.09 11.64
N GLN A 32 10.23 -10.30 11.43
CA GLN A 32 10.84 -11.15 12.44
C GLN A 32 12.27 -11.51 12.04
N PRO A 33 13.22 -11.62 12.99
CA PRO A 33 14.60 -12.03 12.68
C PRO A 33 14.68 -13.49 12.22
N GLU A 34 13.74 -14.32 12.64
CA GLU A 34 13.57 -15.71 12.18
C GLU A 34 12.19 -15.83 11.50
N PHE A 35 12.15 -16.36 10.30
CA PHE A 35 10.91 -16.58 9.55
C PHE A 35 11.04 -17.79 8.62
N THR A 36 9.91 -18.37 8.25
CA THR A 36 9.86 -19.45 7.28
C THR A 36 9.53 -18.90 5.91
N GLN A 37 10.27 -19.31 4.90
CA GLN A 37 10.10 -18.91 3.52
C GLN A 37 9.76 -20.11 2.64
N ILE A 38 8.82 -19.94 1.73
CA ILE A 38 8.67 -20.79 0.56
C ILE A 38 9.56 -20.16 -0.51
N ASP A 39 10.70 -20.81 -0.78
CA ASP A 39 11.71 -20.33 -1.73
C ASP A 39 11.57 -21.13 -3.02
N CYS A 40 11.37 -20.45 -4.15
CA CYS A 40 11.13 -21.07 -5.44
C CYS A 40 12.05 -20.50 -6.50
N GLU A 41 12.53 -21.38 -7.39
CA GLU A 41 13.28 -21.01 -8.59
C GLU A 41 12.64 -21.72 -9.79
N MET A 42 12.47 -20.99 -10.88
CA MET A 42 11.91 -21.54 -12.12
C MET A 42 12.70 -21.04 -13.32
N SER A 43 12.96 -21.92 -14.28
CA SER A 43 13.66 -21.63 -15.54
C SER A 43 12.68 -21.44 -16.68
N PHE A 44 13.09 -20.70 -17.72
CA PHE A 44 12.34 -20.50 -18.98
C PHE A 44 10.94 -19.94 -18.78
N ILE A 45 10.79 -18.96 -17.91
CA ILE A 45 9.52 -18.34 -17.57
C ILE A 45 9.59 -16.81 -17.69
N GLU A 46 8.42 -16.20 -17.85
CA GLU A 46 8.21 -14.77 -17.85
C GLU A 46 7.58 -14.31 -16.51
N GLN A 47 7.46 -13.01 -16.32
CA GLN A 47 6.89 -12.43 -15.11
C GLN A 47 5.48 -12.96 -14.81
N GLU A 48 4.63 -13.09 -15.83
CA GLU A 48 3.26 -13.56 -15.65
C GLU A 48 3.17 -15.02 -15.19
N ASP A 49 4.14 -15.86 -15.55
CA ASP A 49 4.19 -17.25 -15.07
C ASP A 49 4.41 -17.31 -13.56
N ILE A 50 5.29 -16.43 -13.03
CA ILE A 50 5.50 -16.27 -11.58
C ILE A 50 4.22 -15.79 -10.91
N LEU A 51 3.62 -14.72 -11.41
CA LEU A 51 2.41 -14.14 -10.83
C LEU A 51 1.27 -15.16 -10.80
N ASN A 52 1.03 -15.86 -11.89
CA ASN A 52 -0.01 -16.87 -11.98
C ASN A 52 0.25 -18.08 -11.06
N THR A 53 1.51 -18.52 -10.95
CA THR A 53 1.90 -19.62 -10.05
C THR A 53 1.61 -19.28 -8.60
N PHE A 54 2.04 -18.09 -8.15
CA PHE A 54 1.83 -17.68 -6.76
C PHE A 54 0.38 -17.27 -6.47
N GLU A 55 -0.34 -16.69 -7.43
CA GLU A 55 -1.78 -16.48 -7.29
C GLU A 55 -2.50 -17.81 -7.10
N GLY A 56 -2.17 -18.83 -7.91
CA GLY A 56 -2.72 -20.17 -7.76
C GLY A 56 -2.43 -20.78 -6.38
N LEU A 57 -1.21 -20.61 -5.87
CA LEU A 57 -0.85 -21.05 -4.52
C LEU A 57 -1.70 -20.36 -3.45
N ILE A 58 -1.82 -19.05 -3.49
CA ILE A 58 -2.59 -18.28 -2.50
C ILE A 58 -4.08 -18.66 -2.57
N ARG A 59 -4.66 -18.77 -3.77
CA ARG A 59 -6.05 -19.20 -3.96
C ARG A 59 -6.30 -20.58 -3.34
N THR A 60 -5.40 -21.54 -3.60
CA THR A 60 -5.49 -22.88 -3.04
C THR A 60 -5.42 -22.86 -1.52
N LEU A 61 -4.48 -22.11 -0.94
CA LEU A 61 -4.35 -21.99 0.51
C LEU A 61 -5.60 -21.40 1.15
N PHE A 62 -6.17 -20.33 0.58
CA PHE A 62 -7.41 -19.74 1.12
C PHE A 62 -8.60 -20.69 0.98
N LYS A 63 -8.68 -21.43 -0.12
CA LYS A 63 -9.73 -22.42 -0.31
C LYS A 63 -9.64 -23.56 0.70
N GLU A 64 -8.47 -24.18 0.81
CA GLU A 64 -8.28 -25.37 1.67
C GLU A 64 -8.32 -25.04 3.17
N VAL A 65 -7.71 -23.91 3.58
CA VAL A 65 -7.60 -23.58 5.01
C VAL A 65 -8.82 -22.81 5.53
N ARG A 66 -9.41 -21.94 4.70
CA ARG A 66 -10.50 -21.05 5.11
C ARG A 66 -11.83 -21.33 4.42
N ASN A 67 -11.87 -22.27 3.49
CA ASN A 67 -13.01 -22.51 2.59
C ASN A 67 -13.54 -21.22 1.94
N TYR A 68 -12.60 -20.37 1.51
CA TYR A 68 -12.87 -19.07 0.91
C TYR A 68 -12.33 -19.01 -0.50
N ASP A 69 -13.19 -18.72 -1.46
CA ASP A 69 -12.81 -18.51 -2.85
C ASP A 69 -12.36 -17.06 -3.04
N LEU A 70 -11.05 -16.86 -3.20
CA LEU A 70 -10.50 -15.55 -3.50
C LEU A 70 -10.96 -15.05 -4.86
N PRO A 71 -11.38 -13.78 -4.97
CA PRO A 71 -11.61 -13.15 -6.27
C PRO A 71 -10.32 -13.07 -7.08
N GLU A 72 -10.44 -12.66 -8.34
CA GLU A 72 -9.28 -12.37 -9.17
C GLU A 72 -8.38 -11.32 -8.52
N VAL A 73 -7.07 -11.59 -8.50
CA VAL A 73 -6.09 -10.67 -7.92
C VAL A 73 -5.72 -9.61 -8.97
N PRO A 74 -6.02 -8.33 -8.72
CA PRO A 74 -5.73 -7.27 -9.67
C PRO A 74 -4.23 -7.07 -9.88
N ARG A 75 -3.84 -6.76 -11.10
CA ARG A 75 -2.48 -6.31 -11.43
C ARG A 75 -2.41 -4.79 -11.31
N MET A 76 -1.47 -4.28 -10.53
CA MET A 76 -1.28 -2.85 -10.33
C MET A 76 0.17 -2.47 -10.64
N GLN A 77 0.36 -1.44 -11.45
CA GLN A 77 1.69 -0.90 -11.70
C GLN A 77 2.19 -0.13 -10.47
N TYR A 78 3.51 -0.17 -10.22
CA TYR A 78 4.11 0.58 -9.11
C TYR A 78 3.80 2.09 -9.17
N ALA A 79 3.86 2.68 -10.37
CA ALA A 79 3.53 4.09 -10.55
C ALA A 79 2.09 4.43 -10.14
N ASP A 80 1.12 3.54 -10.43
CA ASP A 80 -0.27 3.71 -10.03
C ASP A 80 -0.46 3.51 -8.53
N ALA A 81 0.23 2.54 -7.93
CA ALA A 81 0.19 2.33 -6.48
C ALA A 81 0.68 3.59 -5.74
N MET A 82 1.79 4.16 -6.17
CA MET A 82 2.34 5.39 -5.59
C MET A 82 1.45 6.60 -5.85
N ARG A 83 0.94 6.77 -7.07
CA ARG A 83 0.08 7.90 -7.45
C ARG A 83 -1.25 7.89 -6.72
N LEU A 84 -1.87 6.72 -6.59
CA LEU A 84 -3.22 6.60 -6.05
C LEU A 84 -3.26 6.40 -4.53
N TYR A 85 -2.21 5.84 -3.94
CA TYR A 85 -2.21 5.43 -2.54
C TYR A 85 -0.98 5.90 -1.75
N GLY A 86 0.08 6.35 -2.42
CA GLY A 86 1.34 6.74 -1.78
C GLY A 86 2.09 5.58 -1.12
N SER A 87 1.82 4.36 -1.54
CA SER A 87 2.40 3.14 -0.97
C SER A 87 2.58 2.08 -2.04
N ASP A 88 3.67 1.31 -1.94
CA ASP A 88 3.91 0.12 -2.75
C ASP A 88 3.10 -1.12 -2.30
N LYS A 89 2.38 -1.00 -1.18
CA LYS A 89 1.50 -2.03 -0.62
C LYS A 89 0.12 -1.45 -0.27
N PRO A 90 -0.64 -0.98 -1.26
CA PRO A 90 -1.91 -0.31 -1.00
C PRO A 90 -2.94 -1.29 -0.44
N ASP A 91 -3.71 -0.85 0.54
CA ASP A 91 -4.93 -1.54 0.96
C ASP A 91 -6.08 -1.09 0.07
N THR A 92 -6.46 -1.96 -0.86
CA THR A 92 -7.51 -1.66 -1.86
C THR A 92 -8.91 -2.07 -1.42
N ARG A 93 -9.09 -2.53 -0.16
CA ARG A 93 -10.39 -2.96 0.37
C ARG A 93 -11.36 -1.81 0.58
N PHE A 94 -10.87 -0.59 0.55
CA PHE A 94 -11.68 0.63 0.64
C PHE A 94 -11.23 1.66 -0.41
N ALA A 95 -12.21 2.38 -0.99
CA ALA A 95 -11.96 3.34 -2.06
C ALA A 95 -11.59 4.73 -1.49
N MET A 96 -10.35 4.88 -1.00
CA MET A 96 -9.84 6.16 -0.48
C MET A 96 -8.53 6.50 -1.19
N GLN A 97 -8.64 6.77 -2.49
CA GLN A 97 -7.50 7.10 -3.34
C GLN A 97 -7.13 8.57 -3.22
N PHE A 98 -5.88 8.89 -3.50
CA PHE A 98 -5.43 10.26 -3.66
C PHE A 98 -6.08 10.92 -4.88
N VAL A 99 -6.44 12.18 -4.70
CA VAL A 99 -6.90 13.08 -5.75
C VAL A 99 -5.88 14.20 -5.87
N GLU A 100 -5.33 14.40 -7.05
CA GLU A 100 -4.42 15.52 -7.32
C GLU A 100 -5.21 16.83 -7.38
N LEU A 101 -4.74 17.83 -6.65
CA LEU A 101 -5.42 19.10 -6.47
C LEU A 101 -4.64 20.29 -7.05
N ASN A 102 -3.47 20.07 -7.66
CA ASN A 102 -2.59 21.13 -8.14
C ASN A 102 -3.33 22.22 -8.94
N ASP A 103 -4.10 21.80 -9.94
CA ASP A 103 -4.83 22.74 -10.83
C ASP A 103 -5.92 23.53 -10.11
N LEU A 104 -6.42 23.02 -8.99
CA LEU A 104 -7.49 23.64 -8.23
C LEU A 104 -6.98 24.66 -7.20
N VAL A 105 -5.83 24.38 -6.57
CA VAL A 105 -5.40 25.10 -5.35
C VAL A 105 -4.13 25.92 -5.52
N LYS A 106 -3.27 25.63 -6.49
CA LYS A 106 -2.04 26.39 -6.69
C LYS A 106 -2.32 27.74 -7.37
N GLY A 107 -1.50 28.73 -7.05
CA GLY A 107 -1.66 30.09 -7.60
C GLY A 107 -2.84 30.88 -7.00
N LYS A 108 -3.34 30.45 -5.86
CA LYS A 108 -4.46 31.11 -5.15
C LYS A 108 -4.01 31.97 -3.97
N GLY A 109 -2.70 32.11 -3.76
CA GLY A 109 -2.14 32.95 -2.71
C GLY A 109 -1.99 32.25 -1.35
N PHE A 110 -2.12 30.93 -1.30
CA PHE A 110 -1.84 30.16 -0.08
C PHE A 110 -0.44 29.51 -0.19
N PRO A 111 0.58 30.05 0.52
CA PRO A 111 1.97 29.65 0.30
C PRO A 111 2.25 28.16 0.46
N VAL A 112 1.50 27.47 1.32
CA VAL A 112 1.68 26.03 1.55
C VAL A 112 1.36 25.23 0.28
N PHE A 113 0.34 25.63 -0.47
CA PHE A 113 -0.02 25.00 -1.73
C PHE A 113 0.81 25.52 -2.90
N ASP A 114 1.04 26.83 -2.93
CA ASP A 114 1.73 27.48 -4.04
C ASP A 114 3.20 27.01 -4.16
N ASN A 115 3.85 26.73 -3.03
CA ASN A 115 5.24 26.27 -2.97
C ASN A 115 5.39 24.73 -3.03
N ALA A 116 4.30 23.98 -2.93
CA ALA A 116 4.36 22.51 -3.00
C ALA A 116 4.55 22.06 -4.45
N GLU A 117 5.38 21.05 -4.68
CA GLU A 117 5.49 20.39 -5.98
C GLU A 117 4.20 19.66 -6.33
N LEU A 118 3.67 18.92 -5.37
CA LEU A 118 2.44 18.13 -5.50
C LEU A 118 1.51 18.38 -4.32
N VAL A 119 0.24 18.67 -4.61
CA VAL A 119 -0.83 18.74 -3.62
C VAL A 119 -1.83 17.63 -3.89
N VAL A 120 -2.01 16.75 -2.94
CA VAL A 120 -2.99 15.65 -2.99
C VAL A 120 -3.92 15.70 -1.80
N GLY A 121 -5.13 15.23 -1.99
CA GLY A 121 -6.12 15.06 -0.94
C GLY A 121 -6.76 13.70 -0.98
N ILE A 122 -7.46 13.34 0.08
CA ILE A 122 -8.33 12.16 0.12
C ILE A 122 -9.77 12.60 0.43
N ASN A 123 -10.72 11.92 -0.18
CA ASN A 123 -12.13 12.12 0.14
C ASN A 123 -12.57 11.08 1.17
N ALA A 124 -12.60 11.49 2.45
CA ALA A 124 -13.08 10.65 3.55
C ALA A 124 -14.61 10.72 3.62
N LYS A 125 -15.29 9.89 2.83
CA LYS A 125 -16.76 9.83 2.80
C LYS A 125 -17.33 9.55 4.19
N GLY A 126 -18.34 10.33 4.60
CA GLY A 126 -18.98 10.21 5.91
C GLY A 126 -18.25 10.92 7.06
N ALA A 127 -17.06 11.49 6.83
CA ALA A 127 -16.28 12.17 7.87
C ALA A 127 -16.68 13.65 8.09
N ALA A 128 -17.67 14.17 7.35
CA ALA A 128 -18.15 15.54 7.53
C ALA A 128 -18.67 15.80 8.96
N ASN A 129 -19.19 14.78 9.62
CA ASN A 129 -19.73 14.84 10.98
C ASN A 129 -18.67 14.65 12.09
N TYR A 130 -17.39 14.59 11.75
CA TYR A 130 -16.33 14.52 12.77
C TYR A 130 -16.38 15.72 13.69
N THR A 131 -16.33 15.45 14.99
CA THR A 131 -16.26 16.49 16.02
C THR A 131 -14.93 17.21 15.98
N ARG A 132 -14.85 18.37 16.61
CA ARG A 132 -13.58 19.10 16.78
C ARG A 132 -12.50 18.22 17.41
N LYS A 133 -12.87 17.47 18.45
CA LYS A 133 -11.96 16.55 19.14
C LYS A 133 -11.38 15.49 18.21
N GLN A 134 -12.20 14.87 17.36
CA GLN A 134 -11.73 13.86 16.39
C GLN A 134 -10.78 14.45 15.36
N LEU A 135 -10.98 15.68 14.92
CA LEU A 135 -10.05 16.36 14.00
C LEU A 135 -8.75 16.75 14.68
N ASP A 136 -8.81 17.17 15.94
CA ASP A 136 -7.62 17.48 16.73
C ASP A 136 -6.80 16.17 16.95
N GLU A 137 -7.44 15.06 17.32
CA GLU A 137 -6.82 13.73 17.44
C GLU A 137 -6.19 13.26 16.12
N LEU A 138 -6.85 13.49 14.99
CA LEU A 138 -6.30 13.16 13.67
C LEU A 138 -5.09 14.03 13.33
N THR A 139 -5.16 15.32 13.67
CA THR A 139 -4.03 16.26 13.50
C THR A 139 -2.82 15.84 14.35
N ASP A 140 -3.05 15.44 15.59
CA ASP A 140 -1.99 14.95 16.47
C ASP A 140 -1.41 13.61 15.95
N PHE A 141 -2.26 12.75 15.40
CA PHE A 141 -1.81 11.49 14.80
C PHE A 141 -0.83 11.72 13.65
N ILE A 142 -1.14 12.61 12.70
CA ILE A 142 -0.29 12.86 11.54
C ILE A 142 1.00 13.61 11.88
N LYS A 143 1.02 14.36 12.99
CA LYS A 143 2.22 15.05 13.48
C LYS A 143 3.21 14.14 14.21
N ARG A 144 2.87 12.87 14.45
CA ARG A 144 3.79 11.93 15.08
C ARG A 144 5.09 11.79 14.26
N PRO A 145 6.24 11.62 14.91
CA PRO A 145 7.54 11.56 14.22
C PRO A 145 7.59 10.48 13.12
N GLN A 146 6.83 9.40 13.26
CA GLN A 146 6.77 8.31 12.31
C GLN A 146 6.07 8.70 10.99
N ILE A 147 5.17 9.71 11.03
CA ILE A 147 4.43 10.23 9.88
C ILE A 147 5.06 11.54 9.40
N GLY A 148 5.41 12.44 10.34
CA GLY A 148 6.21 13.62 10.08
C GLY A 148 5.48 14.77 9.39
N ALA A 149 4.15 14.76 9.34
CA ALA A 149 3.40 15.89 8.79
C ALA A 149 3.40 17.08 9.76
N THR A 150 3.41 18.30 9.23
CA THR A 150 3.38 19.53 10.03
C THR A 150 1.99 19.95 10.47
N GLY A 151 0.95 19.49 9.75
CA GLY A 151 -0.43 19.81 10.06
C GLY A 151 -1.43 19.12 9.13
N LEU A 152 -2.70 19.26 9.43
CA LEU A 152 -3.84 18.78 8.64
C LEU A 152 -4.61 19.95 8.07
N ILE A 153 -4.75 19.97 6.76
CA ILE A 153 -5.68 20.86 6.07
C ILE A 153 -6.91 20.04 5.70
N TYR A 154 -8.10 20.55 6.02
CA TYR A 154 -9.33 19.85 5.69
C TYR A 154 -10.42 20.83 5.22
N ALA A 155 -11.32 20.32 4.39
CA ALA A 155 -12.57 20.96 4.03
C ALA A 155 -13.71 20.00 4.32
N ARG A 156 -14.82 20.51 4.88
CA ARG A 156 -16.04 19.75 5.12
C ARG A 156 -17.12 20.26 4.17
N HIS A 157 -17.75 19.35 3.51
CA HIS A 157 -18.98 19.61 2.77
C HIS A 157 -20.17 19.23 3.65
N ASN A 158 -20.95 20.22 4.08
CA ASN A 158 -22.12 20.03 4.92
C ASN A 158 -23.35 19.65 4.07
N GLU A 159 -24.37 19.07 4.70
CA GLU A 159 -25.62 18.67 4.04
C GLU A 159 -26.37 19.85 3.41
N ASP A 160 -26.23 21.07 3.96
CA ASP A 160 -26.78 22.30 3.43
C ASP A 160 -26.04 22.87 2.21
N GLY A 161 -25.03 22.15 1.70
CA GLY A 161 -24.20 22.56 0.57
C GLY A 161 -23.10 23.56 0.93
N THR A 162 -22.98 23.98 2.19
CA THR A 162 -21.88 24.85 2.61
C THR A 162 -20.59 24.10 2.80
N ILE A 163 -19.44 24.78 2.54
CA ILE A 163 -18.11 24.24 2.75
C ILE A 163 -17.46 24.98 3.92
N LYS A 164 -16.94 24.24 4.89
CA LYS A 164 -16.09 24.76 5.96
C LYS A 164 -14.69 24.23 5.80
N SER A 165 -13.71 25.15 5.71
CA SER A 165 -12.31 24.81 5.60
C SER A 165 -11.53 25.24 6.84
N SER A 166 -10.37 24.61 7.04
CA SER A 166 -9.38 25.01 8.05
C SER A 166 -8.45 26.14 7.57
N VAL A 167 -8.54 26.52 6.31
CA VAL A 167 -7.78 27.59 5.64
C VAL A 167 -8.71 28.43 4.80
#